data_7cd9c7092cb120c518b5897d7ad0e561
#
_entry.id   7cd9c7092cb120c518b5897d7ad0e561
#
_cell.length_a   1.000
_cell.length_b   1.000
_cell.length_c   1.000
_cell.angle_alpha   90.00
_cell.angle_beta   90.00
_cell.angle_gamma   90.00
#
_symmetry.space_group_name_H-M   'P 1'
#
loop_
_entity.id
_entity.type
_entity.pdbx_description
1 polymer ?
#
loop_
_entity_poly.entity_id
_entity_poly.type
_entity_poly.pdbx_seq_one_letter_code
_entity_poly.pdbx_strand_id
1 'polypeptide(L)'
;MLWERRSRLHEHIAFHSRKEFTQHFIVGFAMLGAALALLVADARCQLPGKPPAKYEASWMSINRHPVPRWYEDAKFGIFIHWGLYSVPAWAPTLRGNKMEFDWSKLAADPGYWFRNNPYAEWYLNTMSIKDSPTWKHHVEKYGANFDYYDFVPIFNRESQKWRPEQWAELFKEVGAQYVVLVTKHHDGFTMWPSSVHNPHREPDRQGAQRDIVGDLTKAVRAQGLKMGLYYSGGLDWSFVGPPIQNFQDLFAHVPQSEEYAQYADAHVRELIGRYQPSVLWDDISYPKKGDLVHIFAEYYNGVPEGVINDRFQVEHSDFTTPEYTQYTKIVEKKWETCRGLGFSFAYNQDEGPEQVLSPAELVRLLVDIVSKNGNLLLNIGPKADGTIPDIQVERLRALGQWLRMNGEAIYGTRPWVRPQGKTQDGVDIRFTQKGDSVYAILMERPKAREITIESIWPEEGATAQMLGATGDLKWSRDGKNIKVTLPEQLPGDYAYVLKITPKAWQVVKE
;
A
#
# COMPACT_ATOMS: atom_id res chain seq x y z
N MET A 1 11.05 10.54 8.40
CA MET A 1 11.45 11.89 8.88
C MET A 1 12.72 12.44 8.24
N LEU A 2 13.74 11.68 7.92
CA LEU A 2 14.89 12.17 7.13
C LEU A 2 14.55 12.39 5.63
N TRP A 3 13.50 11.82 5.16
CA TRP A 3 13.02 11.91 3.78
C TRP A 3 12.24 13.21 3.48
N GLU A 4 11.58 13.81 4.49
CA GLU A 4 10.77 15.02 4.31
C GLU A 4 11.59 16.32 4.14
N ARG A 5 12.87 16.34 4.47
CA ARG A 5 13.68 17.58 4.39
C ARG A 5 14.19 17.92 2.99
N ARG A 6 14.22 16.97 2.04
CA ARG A 6 14.66 17.25 0.65
C ARG A 6 13.58 17.76 -0.29
N SER A 7 12.30 17.52 0.01
CA SER A 7 11.20 18.00 -0.84
C SER A 7 10.88 19.48 -0.70
N ARG A 8 11.46 20.20 0.30
CA ARG A 8 11.17 21.62 0.53
C ARG A 8 12.08 22.61 -0.20
N LEU A 9 13.02 22.14 -1.01
CA LEU A 9 13.96 23.04 -1.71
C LEU A 9 13.60 23.36 -3.17
N HIS A 10 12.46 22.89 -3.70
CA HIS A 10 12.06 23.15 -5.09
C HIS A 10 10.79 23.99 -5.28
N GLU A 11 10.22 24.57 -4.23
CA GLU A 11 8.98 25.37 -4.34
C GLU A 11 9.16 26.90 -4.46
N HIS A 12 10.35 27.40 -4.72
CA HIS A 12 10.51 28.82 -5.03
C HIS A 12 11.19 29.01 -6.39
N ILE A 13 10.42 29.13 -7.44
CA ILE A 13 10.62 29.95 -8.64
C ILE A 13 9.48 29.61 -9.62
N ALA A 14 8.50 30.46 -9.74
CA ALA A 14 7.80 30.90 -10.94
C ALA A 14 6.42 31.47 -10.64
N PHE A 15 6.38 32.72 -10.27
CA PHE A 15 5.19 33.57 -10.46
C PHE A 15 5.67 34.81 -11.22
N HIS A 16 5.26 34.99 -12.48
CA HIS A 16 4.93 36.32 -13.03
C HIS A 16 4.31 36.24 -14.41
N SER A 17 3.13 36.89 -14.49
CA SER A 17 2.56 37.68 -15.57
C SER A 17 2.15 36.96 -16.89
N ARG A 18 1.08 37.22 -17.53
CA ARG A 18 0.32 38.45 -17.82
C ARG A 18 -1.09 38.17 -18.29
N LYS A 19 -1.91 39.10 -17.94
CA LYS A 19 -3.22 39.56 -18.35
C LYS A 19 -3.44 39.77 -19.83
N GLU A 20 -4.76 39.69 -20.17
CA GLU A 20 -5.51 40.48 -21.15
C GLU A 20 -5.45 40.12 -22.65
N PHE A 21 -6.57 39.71 -23.21
CA PHE A 21 -7.27 40.53 -24.23
C PHE A 21 -8.74 40.06 -24.41
N THR A 22 -9.53 41.05 -24.58
CA THR A 22 -10.99 41.18 -24.52
C THR A 22 -11.69 41.01 -25.88
N GLN A 23 -12.93 40.49 -25.84
CA GLN A 23 -14.14 40.93 -26.54
C GLN A 23 -14.41 40.73 -28.06
N HIS A 24 -15.68 40.34 -28.27
CA HIS A 24 -16.64 40.62 -29.34
C HIS A 24 -16.67 39.74 -30.60
N PHE A 25 -17.80 39.05 -30.84
CA PHE A 25 -18.88 39.50 -31.71
C PHE A 25 -20.12 38.57 -31.59
N ILE A 26 -21.26 39.22 -31.62
CA ILE A 26 -22.66 38.81 -31.45
C ILE A 26 -23.33 38.55 -32.80
N VAL A 27 -24.51 37.83 -32.77
CA VAL A 27 -25.61 37.79 -33.75
C VAL A 27 -25.48 36.73 -34.84
N GLY A 28 -26.37 35.80 -35.03
CA GLY A 28 -27.80 35.64 -34.95
C GLY A 28 -28.27 34.75 -36.09
N PHE A 29 -29.17 33.87 -35.92
CA PHE A 29 -30.42 33.72 -36.65
C PHE A 29 -31.20 32.48 -36.20
N ALA A 30 -32.46 32.69 -36.03
CA ALA A 30 -33.45 31.76 -35.46
C ALA A 30 -34.22 31.04 -36.58
N MET A 31 -34.85 29.95 -36.11
CA MET A 31 -36.16 29.43 -36.52
C MET A 31 -36.30 28.43 -37.67
N LEU A 32 -37.10 27.44 -37.33
CA LEU A 32 -38.09 26.54 -37.95
C LEU A 32 -37.58 25.10 -38.12
N GLY A 33 -38.23 24.08 -37.66
CA GLY A 33 -39.61 23.80 -37.29
C GLY A 33 -39.84 22.31 -37.06
N ALA A 34 -40.62 22.02 -36.10
CA ALA A 34 -41.62 20.96 -35.93
C ALA A 34 -41.30 19.48 -36.20
N ALA A 35 -41.37 18.73 -35.13
CA ALA A 35 -42.09 17.46 -34.96
C ALA A 35 -41.78 16.26 -35.93
N LEU A 36 -41.09 15.28 -35.37
CA LEU A 36 -41.52 13.87 -35.52
C LEU A 36 -41.04 13.06 -34.30
N ALA A 37 -41.97 12.73 -33.41
CA ALA A 37 -41.74 11.74 -32.38
C ALA A 37 -41.73 10.36 -33.01
N LEU A 38 -40.66 9.60 -32.87
CA LEU A 38 -40.65 8.16 -33.05
C LEU A 38 -39.58 7.55 -32.16
N LEU A 39 -40.05 6.62 -31.34
CA LEU A 39 -39.33 5.67 -30.53
C LEU A 39 -38.02 5.22 -31.18
N VAL A 40 -36.89 5.56 -30.57
CA VAL A 40 -35.64 4.86 -30.80
C VAL A 40 -35.17 4.35 -29.45
N ALA A 41 -35.23 3.02 -29.34
CA ALA A 41 -34.62 2.28 -28.25
C ALA A 41 -33.17 2.76 -28.04
N ASP A 42 -32.82 3.03 -26.79
CA ASP A 42 -31.49 3.45 -26.35
C ASP A 42 -30.48 2.29 -26.52
N ALA A 43 -30.11 2.01 -27.77
CA ALA A 43 -28.89 1.29 -28.04
C ALA A 43 -27.76 2.31 -27.99
N ARG A 44 -27.21 2.56 -26.78
CA ARG A 44 -25.92 3.22 -26.64
C ARG A 44 -24.88 2.31 -27.27
N CYS A 45 -24.68 2.48 -28.58
CA CYS A 45 -23.47 2.05 -29.25
C CYS A 45 -22.30 2.77 -28.55
N GLN A 46 -21.66 2.11 -27.59
CA GLN A 46 -20.38 2.57 -27.09
C GLN A 46 -19.46 2.57 -28.31
N LEU A 47 -19.18 3.74 -28.84
CA LEU A 47 -18.07 3.92 -29.76
C LEU A 47 -16.85 3.25 -29.12
N PRO A 48 -16.12 2.40 -29.82
CA PRO A 48 -14.89 1.83 -29.31
C PRO A 48 -14.02 2.96 -28.82
N GLY A 49 -13.71 2.95 -27.52
CA GLY A 49 -12.88 3.97 -26.92
C GLY A 49 -11.59 4.10 -27.73
N LYS A 50 -11.18 5.34 -27.95
CA LYS A 50 -9.91 5.63 -28.61
C LYS A 50 -8.84 4.72 -28.00
N PRO A 51 -8.08 3.94 -28.78
CA PRO A 51 -7.04 3.09 -28.20
C PRO A 51 -6.15 3.94 -27.29
N PRO A 52 -5.74 3.42 -26.11
CA PRO A 52 -4.95 4.16 -25.16
C PRO A 52 -3.73 4.77 -25.87
N ALA A 53 -3.43 6.02 -25.56
CA ALA A 53 -2.31 6.71 -26.18
C ALA A 53 -1.04 5.89 -25.90
N LYS A 54 -0.26 5.61 -26.95
CA LYS A 54 1.01 4.90 -26.82
C LYS A 54 2.00 5.79 -26.06
N TYR A 55 2.60 5.25 -24.99
CA TYR A 55 3.63 5.94 -24.24
C TYR A 55 4.98 5.84 -24.95
N GLU A 56 5.64 6.98 -25.13
CA GLU A 56 7.01 7.06 -25.63
C GLU A 56 8.00 7.00 -24.46
N ALA A 57 9.25 6.59 -24.74
CA ALA A 57 10.33 6.55 -23.76
C ALA A 57 10.85 7.97 -23.45
N SER A 58 10.01 8.78 -22.84
CA SER A 58 10.34 10.12 -22.36
C SER A 58 9.54 10.44 -21.10
N TRP A 59 10.15 11.10 -20.13
CA TRP A 59 9.46 11.51 -18.91
C TRP A 59 8.23 12.36 -19.20
N MET A 60 8.30 13.23 -20.22
CA MET A 60 7.16 14.04 -20.64
C MET A 60 5.96 13.19 -21.09
N SER A 61 6.19 12.04 -21.73
CA SER A 61 5.12 11.13 -22.13
C SER A 61 4.60 10.30 -20.94
N ILE A 62 5.54 9.77 -20.16
CA ILE A 62 5.26 8.90 -19.00
C ILE A 62 4.49 9.67 -17.92
N ASN A 63 4.86 10.94 -17.64
CA ASN A 63 4.19 11.79 -16.64
C ASN A 63 2.73 12.16 -17.00
N ARG A 64 2.23 11.78 -18.17
CA ARG A 64 0.81 11.90 -18.54
C ARG A 64 -0.03 10.71 -18.07
N HIS A 65 0.61 9.66 -17.55
CA HIS A 65 -0.13 8.49 -17.06
C HIS A 65 -0.99 8.91 -15.86
N PRO A 66 -2.31 8.73 -15.92
CA PRO A 66 -3.18 9.04 -14.80
C PRO A 66 -3.19 7.87 -13.81
N VAL A 67 -3.29 8.15 -12.53
CA VAL A 67 -3.57 7.10 -11.54
C VAL A 67 -4.91 6.44 -11.90
N PRO A 68 -4.96 5.14 -12.19
CA PRO A 68 -6.19 4.48 -12.62
C PRO A 68 -7.20 4.39 -11.48
N ARG A 69 -8.48 4.51 -11.86
CA ARG A 69 -9.59 4.53 -10.90
C ARG A 69 -9.59 3.33 -9.95
N TRP A 70 -9.24 2.14 -10.46
CA TRP A 70 -9.21 0.94 -9.63
C TRP A 70 -8.28 1.10 -8.43
N TYR A 71 -7.11 1.74 -8.62
CA TYR A 71 -6.12 1.95 -7.55
C TYR A 71 -6.57 3.02 -6.56
N GLU A 72 -7.22 4.07 -7.04
CA GLU A 72 -7.85 5.06 -6.17
C GLU A 72 -8.99 4.47 -5.33
N ASP A 73 -9.73 3.51 -5.87
CA ASP A 73 -10.90 2.89 -5.24
C ASP A 73 -10.54 1.71 -4.33
N ALA A 74 -9.38 1.09 -4.51
CA ALA A 74 -8.94 -0.15 -3.84
C ALA A 74 -8.81 -0.05 -2.32
N LYS A 75 -8.16 0.96 -1.79
CA LYS A 75 -7.96 1.30 -0.36
C LYS A 75 -7.21 0.27 0.48
N PHE A 76 -7.31 -1.03 0.19
CA PHE A 76 -6.71 -2.10 0.97
C PHE A 76 -6.08 -3.15 0.06
N GLY A 77 -4.79 -3.41 0.27
CA GLY A 77 -4.01 -4.46 -0.38
C GLY A 77 -3.23 -5.30 0.63
N ILE A 78 -2.80 -6.47 0.19
CA ILE A 78 -1.92 -7.38 0.95
C ILE A 78 -0.52 -7.31 0.36
N PHE A 79 0.48 -7.08 1.19
CA PHE A 79 1.89 -7.22 0.88
C PHE A 79 2.39 -8.57 1.39
N ILE A 80 3.32 -9.21 0.69
CA ILE A 80 3.83 -10.52 1.10
C ILE A 80 5.34 -10.52 1.05
N HIS A 81 5.98 -10.63 2.23
CA HIS A 81 7.40 -10.89 2.36
C HIS A 81 7.62 -12.38 2.65
N TRP A 82 7.96 -13.12 1.62
CA TRP A 82 8.24 -14.56 1.66
C TRP A 82 9.48 -14.87 0.83
N GLY A 83 10.41 -15.61 1.38
CA GLY A 83 11.72 -15.89 0.75
C GLY A 83 12.62 -16.72 1.65
N LEU A 84 13.92 -16.73 1.35
CA LEU A 84 14.90 -17.50 2.13
C LEU A 84 14.90 -17.14 3.62
N TYR A 85 14.72 -15.88 3.96
CA TYR A 85 14.63 -15.38 5.32
C TYR A 85 13.47 -15.99 6.13
N SER A 86 12.47 -16.58 5.45
CA SER A 86 11.39 -17.32 6.13
C SER A 86 11.84 -18.68 6.67
N VAL A 87 13.05 -19.15 6.32
CA VAL A 87 13.63 -20.40 6.86
C VAL A 87 14.20 -20.18 8.26
N PRO A 88 15.16 -19.24 8.49
CA PRO A 88 15.59 -18.90 9.83
C PRO A 88 14.48 -18.21 10.63
N ALA A 89 13.63 -17.42 9.99
CA ALA A 89 12.43 -16.81 10.54
C ALA A 89 12.68 -16.10 11.88
N TRP A 90 13.75 -15.31 11.95
CA TRP A 90 14.19 -14.71 13.21
C TRP A 90 14.77 -13.31 13.05
N ALA A 91 14.43 -12.45 13.97
CA ALA A 91 15.06 -11.16 14.23
C ALA A 91 14.82 -10.77 15.69
N PRO A 92 15.64 -9.88 16.27
CA PRO A 92 15.37 -9.34 17.61
C PRO A 92 13.98 -8.68 17.64
N THR A 93 13.17 -8.98 18.65
CA THR A 93 11.86 -8.34 18.81
C THR A 93 11.97 -6.99 19.52
N LEU A 94 11.13 -6.05 19.11
CA LEU A 94 10.93 -4.79 19.82
C LEU A 94 9.77 -4.93 20.83
N ARG A 95 9.74 -4.07 21.84
CA ARG A 95 8.61 -4.03 22.78
C ARG A 95 7.41 -3.32 22.15
N GLY A 96 6.23 -3.93 22.27
CA GLY A 96 4.97 -3.39 21.75
C GLY A 96 4.87 -3.43 20.23
N ASN A 97 3.89 -2.72 19.67
CA ASN A 97 3.54 -2.72 18.24
C ASN A 97 3.78 -1.38 17.54
N LYS A 98 4.52 -0.47 18.17
CA LYS A 98 4.88 0.84 17.61
C LYS A 98 6.35 0.88 17.32
N MET A 99 6.70 1.28 16.09
CA MET A 99 8.07 1.53 15.72
C MET A 99 8.51 2.85 16.35
N GLU A 100 9.15 2.75 17.50
CA GLU A 100 9.78 3.88 18.16
C GLU A 100 11.28 3.80 17.94
N PHE A 101 11.80 4.69 17.10
CA PHE A 101 13.23 4.90 17.02
C PHE A 101 13.71 5.57 18.28
N ASP A 102 14.57 4.90 19.03
CA ASP A 102 15.28 5.53 20.12
C ASP A 102 16.40 6.44 19.57
N TRP A 103 16.03 7.68 19.30
CA TRP A 103 16.95 8.67 18.73
C TRP A 103 18.18 8.92 19.60
N SER A 104 18.08 8.72 20.93
CA SER A 104 19.21 8.88 21.83
C SER A 104 20.25 7.76 21.60
N LYS A 105 19.80 6.53 21.42
CA LYS A 105 20.68 5.40 21.07
C LYS A 105 21.28 5.56 19.69
N LEU A 106 20.50 5.99 18.70
CA LEU A 106 20.99 6.23 17.34
C LEU A 106 22.01 7.36 17.28
N ALA A 107 21.84 8.43 18.09
CA ALA A 107 22.80 9.51 18.18
C ALA A 107 24.11 9.08 18.85
N ALA A 108 24.02 8.22 19.87
CA ALA A 108 25.18 7.67 20.56
C ALA A 108 25.91 6.58 19.74
N ASP A 109 25.16 5.83 18.93
CA ASP A 109 25.65 4.71 18.14
C ASP A 109 24.86 4.59 16.81
N PRO A 110 25.36 5.17 15.72
CA PRO A 110 24.71 5.12 14.41
C PRO A 110 24.45 3.71 13.87
N GLY A 111 25.19 2.72 14.33
CA GLY A 111 25.06 1.32 13.96
C GLY A 111 24.04 0.54 14.81
N TYR A 112 23.50 1.15 15.86
CA TYR A 112 22.63 0.45 16.81
C TYR A 112 21.43 -0.20 16.13
N TRP A 113 20.73 0.52 15.23
CA TRP A 113 19.57 0.02 14.51
C TRP A 113 19.92 -1.18 13.64
N PHE A 114 20.99 -1.10 12.86
CA PHE A 114 21.38 -2.15 11.94
C PHE A 114 21.83 -3.44 12.65
N ARG A 115 22.48 -3.33 13.82
CA ARG A 115 22.85 -4.49 14.64
C ARG A 115 21.65 -5.13 15.34
N ASN A 116 20.62 -4.34 15.66
CA ASN A 116 19.42 -4.79 16.36
C ASN A 116 18.19 -4.72 15.45
N ASN A 117 18.38 -4.86 14.15
CA ASN A 117 17.32 -4.73 13.17
C ASN A 117 16.22 -5.77 13.42
N PRO A 118 14.95 -5.34 13.64
CA PRO A 118 13.84 -6.25 13.94
C PRO A 118 13.24 -6.91 12.69
N TYR A 119 13.75 -6.59 11.49
CA TYR A 119 13.26 -7.09 10.22
C TYR A 119 13.90 -8.45 9.90
N ALA A 120 13.11 -9.53 9.93
CA ALA A 120 13.60 -10.87 9.61
C ALA A 120 14.05 -10.99 8.16
N GLU A 121 13.52 -10.20 7.24
CA GLU A 121 13.97 -10.14 5.85
C GLU A 121 15.36 -9.53 5.68
N TRP A 122 15.90 -8.87 6.72
CA TRP A 122 17.26 -8.37 6.79
C TRP A 122 18.22 -9.38 7.44
N TYR A 123 17.83 -10.64 7.61
CA TYR A 123 18.60 -11.67 8.30
C TYR A 123 20.03 -11.78 7.75
N LEU A 124 20.22 -11.86 6.42
CA LEU A 124 21.54 -11.93 5.79
C LEU A 124 22.43 -10.74 6.18
N ASN A 125 21.90 -9.53 6.14
CA ASN A 125 22.65 -8.35 6.55
C ASN A 125 23.05 -8.41 8.02
N THR A 126 22.07 -8.70 8.89
CA THR A 126 22.27 -8.61 10.34
C THR A 126 23.14 -9.77 10.88
N MET A 127 23.05 -10.97 10.28
CA MET A 127 23.95 -12.09 10.61
C MET A 127 25.39 -11.83 10.19
N SER A 128 25.60 -10.96 9.18
CA SER A 128 26.95 -10.56 8.73
C SER A 128 27.59 -9.51 9.64
N ILE A 129 26.85 -8.92 10.59
CA ILE A 129 27.38 -7.99 11.59
C ILE A 129 27.83 -8.80 12.81
N LYS A 130 29.14 -8.99 12.96
CA LYS A 130 29.71 -9.76 14.07
C LYS A 130 29.19 -9.24 15.42
N ASP A 131 28.90 -10.17 16.33
CA ASP A 131 28.38 -9.92 17.68
C ASP A 131 26.96 -9.30 17.73
N SER A 132 26.27 -9.12 16.60
CA SER A 132 24.86 -8.76 16.60
C SER A 132 23.99 -9.88 17.24
N PRO A 133 22.78 -9.59 17.72
CA PRO A 133 21.87 -10.64 18.19
C PRO A 133 21.60 -11.71 17.12
N THR A 134 21.43 -11.31 15.86
CA THR A 134 21.17 -12.23 14.74
C THR A 134 22.39 -13.08 14.43
N TRP A 135 23.60 -12.51 14.46
CA TRP A 135 24.85 -13.28 14.29
C TRP A 135 24.98 -14.35 15.39
N LYS A 136 24.74 -13.99 16.67
CA LYS A 136 24.80 -14.93 17.79
C LYS A 136 23.79 -16.06 17.64
N HIS A 137 22.54 -15.71 17.32
CA HIS A 137 21.47 -16.68 17.05
C HIS A 137 21.85 -17.63 15.90
N HIS A 138 22.40 -17.08 14.81
CA HIS A 138 22.80 -17.86 13.64
C HIS A 138 23.90 -18.86 13.98
N VAL A 139 24.97 -18.40 14.65
CA VAL A 139 26.09 -19.26 15.04
C VAL A 139 25.67 -20.34 16.03
N GLU A 140 24.80 -20.00 16.99
CA GLU A 140 24.30 -20.94 17.97
C GLU A 140 23.42 -22.03 17.32
N LYS A 141 22.53 -21.64 16.42
CA LYS A 141 21.51 -22.53 15.84
C LYS A 141 22.02 -23.35 14.66
N TYR A 142 22.85 -22.76 13.82
CA TYR A 142 23.28 -23.37 12.54
C TYR A 142 24.80 -23.64 12.48
N GLY A 143 25.59 -23.00 13.34
CA GLY A 143 27.04 -23.06 13.31
C GLY A 143 27.67 -21.92 12.50
N ALA A 144 28.91 -21.59 12.82
CA ALA A 144 29.65 -20.46 12.24
C ALA A 144 29.97 -20.63 10.74
N ASN A 145 29.95 -21.85 10.20
CA ASN A 145 30.25 -22.14 8.80
C ASN A 145 29.00 -22.33 7.93
N PHE A 146 27.79 -22.21 8.49
CA PHE A 146 26.56 -22.31 7.71
C PHE A 146 26.33 -20.99 6.99
N ASP A 147 26.31 -21.05 5.66
CA ASP A 147 26.06 -19.87 4.83
C ASP A 147 24.56 -19.59 4.69
N TYR A 148 24.18 -18.32 4.48
CA TYR A 148 22.77 -17.96 4.30
C TYR A 148 22.11 -18.71 3.14
N TYR A 149 22.84 -18.93 2.06
CA TYR A 149 22.30 -19.63 0.89
C TYR A 149 22.24 -21.16 1.06
N ASP A 150 22.73 -21.70 2.18
CA ASP A 150 22.46 -23.08 2.58
C ASP A 150 20.98 -23.28 2.98
N PHE A 151 20.23 -22.20 3.17
CA PHE A 151 18.78 -22.23 3.30
C PHE A 151 18.05 -22.51 1.98
N VAL A 152 18.67 -22.36 0.80
CA VAL A 152 18.02 -22.55 -0.51
C VAL A 152 17.38 -23.93 -0.68
N PRO A 153 18.08 -25.06 -0.45
CA PRO A 153 17.47 -26.38 -0.58
C PRO A 153 16.33 -26.59 0.43
N ILE A 154 16.40 -25.95 1.61
CA ILE A 154 15.35 -26.04 2.63
C ILE A 154 14.11 -25.29 2.12
N PHE A 155 14.25 -24.04 1.69
CA PHE A 155 13.15 -23.23 1.16
C PHE A 155 12.51 -23.89 -0.06
N ASN A 156 13.31 -24.38 -1.01
CA ASN A 156 12.82 -25.04 -2.21
C ASN A 156 12.00 -26.30 -1.88
N ARG A 157 12.40 -27.07 -0.85
CA ARG A 157 11.63 -28.23 -0.36
C ARG A 157 10.34 -27.81 0.33
N GLU A 158 10.42 -26.87 1.26
CA GLU A 158 9.26 -26.46 2.07
C GLU A 158 8.21 -25.73 1.22
N SER A 159 8.61 -24.86 0.30
CA SER A 159 7.71 -24.12 -0.58
C SER A 159 6.87 -25.00 -1.52
N GLN A 160 7.26 -26.28 -1.74
CA GLN A 160 6.43 -27.22 -2.49
C GLN A 160 5.09 -27.54 -1.77
N LYS A 161 5.03 -27.38 -0.46
CA LYS A 161 3.81 -27.63 0.35
C LYS A 161 2.75 -26.53 0.18
N TRP A 162 3.18 -25.35 -0.26
CA TRP A 162 2.33 -24.17 -0.39
C TRP A 162 1.22 -24.34 -1.44
N ARG A 163 0.04 -23.81 -1.12
CA ARG A 163 -1.16 -23.78 -1.94
C ARG A 163 -1.58 -22.34 -2.22
N PRO A 164 -1.27 -21.77 -3.38
CA PRO A 164 -1.53 -20.37 -3.71
C PRO A 164 -3.03 -20.00 -3.67
N GLU A 165 -3.91 -20.96 -3.98
CA GLU A 165 -5.35 -20.77 -3.95
C GLU A 165 -5.84 -20.41 -2.56
N GLN A 166 -5.30 -21.05 -1.51
CA GLN A 166 -5.67 -20.78 -0.12
C GLN A 166 -5.33 -19.34 0.30
N TRP A 167 -4.20 -18.80 -0.19
CA TRP A 167 -3.85 -17.41 0.03
C TRP A 167 -4.82 -16.48 -0.69
N ALA A 168 -5.08 -16.73 -1.97
CA ALA A 168 -5.95 -15.89 -2.78
C ALA A 168 -7.40 -15.88 -2.24
N GLU A 169 -7.90 -17.02 -1.78
CA GLU A 169 -9.21 -17.15 -1.12
C GLU A 169 -9.26 -16.33 0.18
N LEU A 170 -8.25 -16.46 1.04
CA LEU A 170 -8.16 -15.66 2.27
C LEU A 170 -8.13 -14.16 1.95
N PHE A 171 -7.31 -13.72 0.99
CA PHE A 171 -7.20 -12.30 0.65
C PHE A 171 -8.52 -11.74 0.09
N LYS A 172 -9.26 -12.54 -0.68
CA LYS A 172 -10.61 -12.19 -1.12
C LYS A 172 -11.60 -12.15 0.04
N GLU A 173 -11.56 -13.16 0.92
CA GLU A 173 -12.42 -13.25 2.12
C GLU A 173 -12.28 -12.00 3.00
N VAL A 174 -11.06 -11.53 3.20
CA VAL A 174 -10.78 -10.37 4.08
C VAL A 174 -10.95 -9.03 3.39
N GLY A 175 -11.33 -9.01 2.11
CA GLY A 175 -11.71 -7.79 1.39
C GLY A 175 -10.54 -7.07 0.70
N ALA A 176 -9.36 -7.66 0.60
CA ALA A 176 -8.27 -7.08 -0.19
C ALA A 176 -8.69 -6.89 -1.66
N GLN A 177 -8.19 -5.82 -2.29
CA GLN A 177 -8.47 -5.51 -3.68
C GLN A 177 -7.27 -5.83 -4.59
N TYR A 178 -6.08 -5.85 -4.02
CA TYR A 178 -4.84 -6.16 -4.70
C TYR A 178 -3.85 -6.84 -3.75
N VAL A 179 -2.86 -7.50 -4.34
CA VAL A 179 -1.78 -8.20 -3.65
C VAL A 179 -0.46 -7.74 -4.26
N VAL A 180 0.56 -7.53 -3.47
CA VAL A 180 1.93 -7.29 -3.92
C VAL A 180 2.83 -8.37 -3.33
N LEU A 181 3.53 -9.13 -4.18
CA LEU A 181 4.48 -10.16 -3.76
C LEU A 181 5.90 -9.66 -3.92
N VAL A 182 6.74 -9.87 -2.92
CA VAL A 182 8.19 -9.73 -3.05
C VAL A 182 8.71 -10.80 -3.99
N THR A 183 9.22 -10.39 -5.16
CA THR A 183 9.75 -11.31 -6.16
C THR A 183 11.26 -11.53 -6.03
N LYS A 184 11.99 -10.51 -5.64
CA LYS A 184 13.41 -10.55 -5.24
C LYS A 184 13.63 -9.50 -4.15
N HIS A 185 14.05 -9.92 -2.97
CA HIS A 185 14.46 -9.02 -1.89
C HIS A 185 15.97 -8.68 -2.01
N HIS A 186 16.52 -7.96 -1.03
CA HIS A 186 17.92 -7.53 -1.02
C HIS A 186 18.94 -8.67 -1.01
N ASP A 187 18.51 -9.87 -0.61
CA ASP A 187 19.33 -11.09 -0.65
C ASP A 187 19.60 -11.62 -2.07
N GLY A 188 18.94 -11.04 -3.08
CA GLY A 188 19.11 -11.41 -4.48
C GLY A 188 18.44 -12.72 -4.89
N PHE A 189 17.73 -13.41 -3.96
CA PHE A 189 17.03 -14.65 -4.27
C PHE A 189 15.72 -14.37 -5.02
N THR A 190 15.57 -14.95 -6.22
CA THR A 190 14.39 -14.78 -7.07
C THR A 190 13.29 -15.78 -6.71
N MET A 191 12.04 -15.32 -6.61
CA MET A 191 10.87 -16.16 -6.33
C MET A 191 10.25 -16.76 -7.60
N TRP A 192 10.96 -16.70 -8.72
CA TRP A 192 10.60 -17.30 -10.01
C TRP A 192 11.86 -17.88 -10.67
N PRO A 193 11.72 -18.91 -11.51
CA PRO A 193 12.83 -19.41 -12.32
C PRO A 193 13.16 -18.41 -13.43
N SER A 194 14.03 -17.43 -13.11
CA SER A 194 14.46 -16.41 -14.05
C SER A 194 15.36 -17.01 -15.14
N SER A 195 15.19 -16.50 -16.38
CA SER A 195 16.11 -16.77 -17.48
C SER A 195 17.38 -15.90 -17.39
N VAL A 196 17.37 -14.89 -16.54
CA VAL A 196 18.51 -13.98 -16.31
C VAL A 196 19.41 -14.58 -15.25
N HIS A 197 20.62 -14.98 -15.67
CA HIS A 197 21.60 -15.58 -14.76
C HIS A 197 22.27 -14.52 -13.87
N ASN A 198 22.38 -14.82 -12.57
CA ASN A 198 23.13 -13.99 -11.62
C ASN A 198 24.63 -14.37 -11.74
N PRO A 199 25.52 -13.42 -12.15
CA PRO A 199 26.95 -13.74 -12.36
C PRO A 199 27.72 -14.04 -11.06
N HIS A 200 27.13 -13.76 -9.91
CA HIS A 200 27.74 -13.92 -8.58
C HIS A 200 27.12 -15.06 -7.76
N ARG A 201 26.27 -15.89 -8.39
CA ARG A 201 25.60 -17.03 -7.73
C ARG A 201 25.60 -18.26 -8.61
N GLU A 202 25.80 -19.41 -8.00
CA GLU A 202 25.58 -20.67 -8.69
C GLU A 202 24.11 -20.80 -9.10
N PRO A 203 23.81 -21.39 -10.27
CA PRO A 203 22.46 -21.46 -10.81
C PRO A 203 21.41 -22.09 -9.87
N ASP A 204 21.80 -23.07 -9.06
CA ASP A 204 20.96 -23.76 -8.09
C ASP A 204 20.73 -22.98 -6.78
N ARG A 205 21.47 -21.87 -6.59
CA ARG A 205 21.40 -21.00 -5.41
C ARG A 205 20.79 -19.61 -5.69
N GLN A 206 20.44 -19.30 -6.95
CA GLN A 206 19.99 -17.95 -7.31
C GLN A 206 18.49 -17.72 -7.16
N GLY A 207 17.66 -18.78 -7.12
CA GLY A 207 16.21 -18.60 -7.08
C GLY A 207 15.42 -19.85 -6.76
N ALA A 208 14.12 -19.66 -6.64
CA ALA A 208 13.15 -20.71 -6.40
C ALA A 208 13.04 -21.64 -7.62
N GLN A 209 13.00 -22.93 -7.38
CA GLN A 209 12.76 -23.92 -8.43
C GLN A 209 11.30 -23.88 -8.95
N ARG A 210 10.38 -23.51 -8.07
CA ARG A 210 8.96 -23.33 -8.39
C ARG A 210 8.69 -21.90 -8.85
N ASP A 211 7.86 -21.71 -9.85
CA ASP A 211 7.40 -20.39 -10.28
C ASP A 211 6.34 -19.84 -9.30
N ILE A 212 6.81 -19.40 -8.12
CA ILE A 212 5.95 -18.88 -7.05
C ILE A 212 5.21 -17.63 -7.53
N VAL A 213 5.88 -16.77 -8.30
CA VAL A 213 5.29 -15.55 -8.86
C VAL A 213 4.14 -15.87 -9.82
N GLY A 214 4.36 -16.82 -10.73
CA GLY A 214 3.35 -17.26 -11.69
C GLY A 214 2.17 -17.94 -11.02
N ASP A 215 2.43 -18.86 -10.09
CA ASP A 215 1.38 -19.58 -9.35
C ASP A 215 0.48 -18.64 -8.56
N LEU A 216 1.07 -17.69 -7.82
CA LEU A 216 0.29 -16.70 -7.05
C LEU A 216 -0.47 -15.75 -7.97
N THR A 217 0.17 -15.29 -9.05
CA THR A 217 -0.47 -14.39 -10.03
C THR A 217 -1.74 -15.02 -10.59
N LYS A 218 -1.67 -16.30 -10.96
CA LYS A 218 -2.83 -17.05 -11.46
C LYS A 218 -3.93 -17.16 -10.41
N ALA A 219 -3.59 -17.54 -9.17
CA ALA A 219 -4.55 -17.72 -8.09
C ALA A 219 -5.23 -16.41 -7.69
N VAL A 220 -4.47 -15.31 -7.54
CA VAL A 220 -4.96 -13.97 -7.19
C VAL A 220 -5.93 -13.45 -8.26
N ARG A 221 -5.56 -13.57 -9.53
CA ARG A 221 -6.42 -13.14 -10.64
C ARG A 221 -7.69 -13.98 -10.77
N ALA A 222 -7.63 -15.27 -10.45
CA ALA A 222 -8.81 -16.12 -10.42
C ALA A 222 -9.87 -15.68 -9.40
N GLN A 223 -9.44 -15.00 -8.32
CA GLN A 223 -10.33 -14.37 -7.33
C GLN A 223 -10.77 -12.95 -7.72
N GLY A 224 -10.40 -12.45 -8.90
CA GLY A 224 -10.73 -11.11 -9.37
C GLY A 224 -9.92 -10.00 -8.66
N LEU A 225 -8.82 -10.34 -8.02
CA LEU A 225 -7.90 -9.40 -7.37
C LEU A 225 -6.82 -8.94 -8.36
N LYS A 226 -6.31 -7.72 -8.17
CA LYS A 226 -5.16 -7.22 -8.94
C LYS A 226 -3.85 -7.75 -8.34
N MET A 227 -2.90 -8.12 -9.20
CA MET A 227 -1.59 -8.63 -8.77
C MET A 227 -0.50 -7.63 -9.04
N GLY A 228 0.25 -7.27 -8.01
CA GLY A 228 1.45 -6.43 -8.05
C GLY A 228 2.70 -7.22 -7.72
N LEU A 229 3.84 -6.74 -8.16
CA LEU A 229 5.14 -7.33 -7.94
C LEU A 229 6.09 -6.29 -7.36
N TYR A 230 6.73 -6.65 -6.26
CA TYR A 230 7.85 -5.93 -5.66
C TYR A 230 9.16 -6.47 -6.21
N TYR A 231 10.09 -5.59 -6.50
CA TYR A 231 11.45 -5.90 -6.87
C TYR A 231 12.42 -4.99 -6.10
N SER A 232 13.44 -5.56 -5.45
CA SER A 232 14.51 -4.76 -4.85
C SER A 232 15.49 -4.32 -5.93
N GLY A 233 15.27 -3.10 -6.46
CA GLY A 233 16.17 -2.50 -7.44
C GLY A 233 17.37 -1.83 -6.81
N GLY A 234 17.20 -1.26 -5.60
CA GLY A 234 18.24 -0.50 -4.91
C GLY A 234 19.27 -1.33 -4.18
N LEU A 235 18.94 -2.54 -3.76
CA LEU A 235 19.87 -3.43 -3.09
C LEU A 235 19.87 -4.82 -3.69
N ASP A 236 21.07 -5.38 -3.84
CA ASP A 236 21.30 -6.79 -4.14
C ASP A 236 22.63 -7.22 -3.53
N TRP A 237 22.55 -7.98 -2.46
CA TRP A 237 23.74 -8.40 -1.70
C TRP A 237 24.57 -9.48 -2.40
N SER A 238 24.17 -9.91 -3.60
CA SER A 238 25.06 -10.71 -4.47
C SER A 238 26.01 -9.84 -5.28
N PHE A 239 25.69 -8.57 -5.53
CA PHE A 239 26.54 -7.61 -6.26
C PHE A 239 27.34 -6.72 -5.33
N VAL A 240 26.72 -6.18 -4.28
CA VAL A 240 27.39 -5.43 -3.21
C VAL A 240 27.01 -6.07 -1.88
N GLY A 241 27.91 -6.92 -1.39
CA GLY A 241 27.65 -7.75 -0.21
C GLY A 241 27.44 -6.98 1.09
N PRO A 242 26.73 -7.59 2.07
CA PRO A 242 26.57 -7.03 3.42
C PRO A 242 27.95 -7.03 4.14
N PRO A 243 28.07 -6.29 5.30
CA PRO A 243 27.00 -5.68 6.05
C PRO A 243 26.78 -4.19 5.75
N ILE A 244 25.52 -3.78 5.77
CA ILE A 244 25.11 -2.38 5.92
C ILE A 244 25.02 -2.13 7.42
N GLN A 245 25.79 -1.16 7.94
CA GLN A 245 25.92 -0.94 9.38
C GLN A 245 25.40 0.42 9.86
N ASN A 246 25.09 1.33 8.92
CA ASN A 246 24.53 2.65 9.21
C ASN A 246 23.74 3.19 8.00
N PHE A 247 23.04 4.31 8.16
CA PHE A 247 22.25 4.90 7.08
C PHE A 247 23.08 5.43 5.89
N GLN A 248 24.35 5.76 6.11
CA GLN A 248 25.24 6.15 5.01
C GLN A 248 25.57 4.95 4.15
N ASP A 249 25.86 3.80 4.78
CA ASP A 249 26.12 2.55 4.07
C ASP A 249 24.93 2.12 3.22
N LEU A 250 23.69 2.33 3.70
CA LEU A 250 22.47 1.95 2.99
C LEU A 250 22.44 2.46 1.55
N PHE A 251 22.78 3.73 1.35
CA PHE A 251 22.82 4.33 0.00
C PHE A 251 24.12 4.02 -0.75
N ALA A 252 25.22 3.80 -0.02
CA ALA A 252 26.49 3.41 -0.62
C ALA A 252 26.48 1.97 -1.18
N HIS A 253 25.59 1.11 -0.67
CA HIS A 253 25.44 -0.27 -1.11
C HIS A 253 24.51 -0.45 -2.31
N VAL A 254 23.91 0.63 -2.83
CA VAL A 254 23.16 0.55 -4.08
C VAL A 254 24.13 0.26 -5.22
N PRO A 255 24.09 -0.92 -5.87
CA PRO A 255 25.04 -1.27 -6.91
C PRO A 255 24.90 -0.33 -8.12
N GLN A 256 26.02 0.24 -8.58
CA GLN A 256 26.08 1.21 -9.67
C GLN A 256 26.85 0.72 -10.89
N SER A 257 27.20 -0.58 -10.93
CA SER A 257 27.88 -1.18 -12.08
C SER A 257 26.94 -1.28 -13.28
N GLU A 258 27.51 -1.28 -14.48
CA GLU A 258 26.78 -1.55 -15.73
C GLU A 258 26.15 -2.95 -15.70
N GLU A 259 26.92 -3.93 -15.19
CA GLU A 259 26.47 -5.31 -15.05
C GLU A 259 25.20 -5.42 -14.21
N TYR A 260 25.14 -4.74 -13.05
CA TYR A 260 23.95 -4.77 -12.22
C TYR A 260 22.76 -4.05 -12.88
N ALA A 261 23.00 -2.91 -13.53
CA ALA A 261 21.94 -2.20 -14.23
C ALA A 261 21.30 -3.07 -15.32
N GLN A 262 22.12 -3.75 -16.14
CA GLN A 262 21.62 -4.70 -17.16
C GLN A 262 20.87 -5.87 -16.55
N TYR A 263 21.37 -6.42 -15.45
CA TYR A 263 20.73 -7.52 -14.70
C TYR A 263 19.38 -7.10 -14.14
N ALA A 264 19.30 -5.95 -13.47
CA ALA A 264 18.06 -5.43 -12.89
C ALA A 264 17.03 -5.10 -13.98
N ASP A 265 17.46 -4.44 -15.07
CA ASP A 265 16.60 -4.11 -16.22
C ASP A 265 16.04 -5.37 -16.87
N ALA A 266 16.86 -6.40 -17.05
CA ALA A 266 16.42 -7.67 -17.63
C ALA A 266 15.39 -8.39 -16.74
N HIS A 267 15.61 -8.41 -15.42
CA HIS A 267 14.66 -8.97 -14.46
C HIS A 267 13.31 -8.21 -14.47
N VAL A 268 13.34 -6.89 -14.42
CA VAL A 268 12.11 -6.09 -14.42
C VAL A 268 11.33 -6.28 -15.73
N ARG A 269 12.00 -6.31 -16.88
CA ARG A 269 11.36 -6.63 -18.16
C ARG A 269 10.80 -8.06 -18.21
N GLU A 270 11.53 -9.03 -17.64
CA GLU A 270 11.04 -10.42 -17.54
C GLU A 270 9.76 -10.49 -16.69
N LEU A 271 9.73 -9.83 -15.52
CA LEU A 271 8.56 -9.76 -14.65
C LEU A 271 7.37 -9.10 -15.34
N ILE A 272 7.58 -7.97 -16.03
CA ILE A 272 6.55 -7.28 -16.81
C ILE A 272 6.03 -8.19 -17.93
N GLY A 273 6.92 -8.76 -18.71
CA GLY A 273 6.57 -9.59 -19.87
C GLY A 273 5.82 -10.88 -19.50
N ARG A 274 6.27 -11.57 -18.44
CA ARG A 274 5.68 -12.84 -18.01
C ARG A 274 4.39 -12.68 -17.23
N TYR A 275 4.33 -11.68 -16.34
CA TYR A 275 3.26 -11.62 -15.33
C TYR A 275 2.36 -10.40 -15.46
N GLN A 276 2.72 -9.36 -16.23
CA GLN A 276 1.93 -8.15 -16.44
C GLN A 276 1.33 -7.60 -15.13
N PRO A 277 2.19 -7.20 -14.16
CA PRO A 277 1.72 -6.78 -12.85
C PRO A 277 0.88 -5.50 -12.92
N SER A 278 -0.18 -5.42 -12.11
CA SER A 278 -0.98 -4.20 -11.96
C SER A 278 -0.29 -3.13 -11.11
N VAL A 279 0.67 -3.53 -10.29
CA VAL A 279 1.54 -2.63 -9.49
C VAL A 279 2.98 -3.06 -9.71
N LEU A 280 3.82 -2.16 -10.15
CA LEU A 280 5.27 -2.30 -10.18
C LEU A 280 5.84 -1.55 -8.99
N TRP A 281 6.31 -2.30 -7.99
CA TRP A 281 6.76 -1.78 -6.72
C TRP A 281 8.27 -1.97 -6.56
N ASP A 282 9.04 -0.90 -6.57
CA ASP A 282 10.49 -0.91 -6.35
C ASP A 282 10.84 -0.55 -4.91
N ASP A 283 12.07 -0.86 -4.48
CA ASP A 283 12.54 -0.53 -3.15
C ASP A 283 13.96 0.06 -3.11
N ILE A 284 14.15 1.02 -2.19
CA ILE A 284 15.39 1.73 -1.82
C ILE A 284 15.96 2.63 -2.92
N SER A 285 15.83 2.37 -4.15
CA SER A 285 16.13 3.10 -5.38
C SER A 285 16.43 2.14 -6.53
N TYR A 286 16.98 2.66 -7.62
CA TYR A 286 17.36 1.86 -8.79
C TYR A 286 18.77 2.28 -9.27
N PRO A 287 19.56 1.40 -9.92
CA PRO A 287 20.86 1.77 -10.45
C PRO A 287 20.72 2.92 -11.46
N LYS A 288 21.57 3.94 -11.33
CA LYS A 288 21.50 5.16 -12.20
C LYS A 288 21.66 4.88 -13.69
N LYS A 289 22.30 3.77 -14.06
CA LYS A 289 22.48 3.34 -15.44
C LYS A 289 21.33 2.48 -15.96
N GLY A 290 20.31 2.20 -15.14
CA GLY A 290 19.12 1.48 -15.55
C GLY A 290 18.28 2.28 -16.54
N ASP A 291 17.63 1.58 -17.44
CA ASP A 291 16.87 2.15 -18.56
C ASP A 291 15.39 2.32 -18.22
N LEU A 292 15.13 2.98 -17.07
CA LEU A 292 13.78 3.08 -16.52
C LEU A 292 12.79 3.81 -17.43
N VAL A 293 13.25 4.76 -18.23
CA VAL A 293 12.36 5.51 -19.13
C VAL A 293 11.76 4.60 -20.22
N HIS A 294 12.56 3.67 -20.77
CA HIS A 294 12.03 2.67 -21.71
C HIS A 294 11.20 1.60 -20.99
N ILE A 295 11.67 1.13 -19.83
CA ILE A 295 10.92 0.13 -19.03
C ILE A 295 9.54 0.65 -18.65
N PHE A 296 9.41 1.90 -18.23
CA PHE A 296 8.11 2.47 -17.85
C PHE A 296 7.20 2.68 -19.06
N ALA A 297 7.76 3.09 -20.21
CA ALA A 297 7.00 3.17 -21.45
C ALA A 297 6.50 1.78 -21.90
N GLU A 298 7.36 0.76 -21.86
CA GLU A 298 7.02 -0.64 -22.15
C GLU A 298 5.93 -1.14 -21.20
N TYR A 299 6.06 -0.85 -19.90
CA TYR A 299 5.11 -1.24 -18.87
C TYR A 299 3.72 -0.65 -19.13
N TYR A 300 3.59 0.66 -19.28
CA TYR A 300 2.28 1.29 -19.51
C TYR A 300 1.67 0.95 -20.87
N ASN A 301 2.49 0.66 -21.89
CA ASN A 301 1.99 0.18 -23.17
C ASN A 301 1.45 -1.26 -23.07
N GLY A 302 2.05 -2.11 -22.22
CA GLY A 302 1.62 -3.49 -21.97
C GLY A 302 0.52 -3.61 -20.90
N VAL A 303 0.54 -2.73 -19.91
CA VAL A 303 -0.38 -2.71 -18.75
C VAL A 303 -0.92 -1.29 -18.56
N PRO A 304 -1.88 -0.85 -19.39
CA PRO A 304 -2.34 0.56 -19.40
C PRO A 304 -2.93 1.07 -18.08
N GLU A 305 -3.43 0.18 -17.23
CA GLU A 305 -3.92 0.49 -15.88
C GLU A 305 -2.90 0.12 -14.78
N GLY A 306 -1.63 -0.08 -15.14
CA GLY A 306 -0.57 -0.35 -14.19
C GLY A 306 -0.23 0.90 -13.37
N VAL A 307 0.37 0.72 -12.19
CA VAL A 307 0.88 1.83 -11.37
C VAL A 307 2.29 1.55 -10.88
N ILE A 308 3.08 2.62 -10.73
CA ILE A 308 4.48 2.60 -10.30
C ILE A 308 4.62 3.45 -9.03
N ASN A 309 5.34 2.92 -8.02
CA ASN A 309 5.62 3.65 -6.79
C ASN A 309 6.80 4.65 -6.95
N ASP A 310 7.03 5.45 -5.90
CA ASP A 310 8.08 6.48 -5.89
C ASP A 310 9.46 5.98 -5.46
N ARG A 311 9.61 4.70 -5.10
CA ARG A 311 10.89 4.18 -4.58
C ARG A 311 11.94 3.92 -5.65
N PHE A 312 11.61 3.95 -6.94
CA PHE A 312 12.59 4.04 -8.02
C PHE A 312 13.45 5.31 -7.95
N GLN A 313 12.99 6.34 -7.23
CA GLN A 313 13.66 7.63 -7.05
C GLN A 313 13.98 8.35 -8.37
N VAL A 314 13.08 8.28 -9.33
CA VAL A 314 13.14 8.98 -10.61
C VAL A 314 12.02 10.02 -10.75
N GLU A 315 11.94 10.67 -11.89
CA GLU A 315 11.04 11.80 -12.14
C GLU A 315 9.55 11.42 -12.07
N HIS A 316 9.22 10.15 -12.36
CA HIS A 316 7.83 9.67 -12.40
C HIS A 316 7.49 8.73 -11.26
N SER A 317 6.28 8.91 -10.72
CA SER A 317 5.59 7.92 -9.89
C SER A 317 4.10 8.23 -9.82
N ASP A 318 3.26 7.18 -9.86
CA ASP A 318 1.81 7.30 -9.71
C ASP A 318 1.41 7.58 -8.25
N PHE A 319 2.15 7.02 -7.30
CA PHE A 319 1.87 7.15 -5.87
C PHE A 319 3.15 7.15 -5.03
N THR A 320 3.04 7.72 -3.83
CA THR A 320 4.14 7.71 -2.85
C THR A 320 3.96 6.59 -1.82
N THR A 321 5.07 6.09 -1.28
CA THR A 321 5.09 4.91 -0.40
C THR A 321 5.79 5.18 0.93
N PRO A 322 5.21 6.00 1.82
CA PRO A 322 5.72 6.12 3.18
C PRO A 322 5.55 4.78 3.92
N GLU A 323 6.54 4.43 4.75
CA GLU A 323 6.54 3.22 5.55
C GLU A 323 6.14 3.53 6.99
N TYR A 324 5.24 2.75 7.60
CA TYR A 324 4.71 2.94 8.95
C TYR A 324 4.18 4.35 9.24
N THR A 325 3.77 5.10 8.21
CA THR A 325 3.42 6.52 8.33
C THR A 325 1.91 6.73 8.30
N GLN A 326 1.44 7.66 9.13
CA GLN A 326 0.08 8.21 9.12
C GLN A 326 0.19 9.73 9.00
N TYR A 327 -0.46 10.30 7.99
CA TYR A 327 -0.52 11.75 7.83
C TYR A 327 -1.56 12.37 8.75
N THR A 328 -1.40 13.65 9.11
CA THR A 328 -2.35 14.40 9.95
C THR A 328 -3.40 15.15 9.13
N LYS A 329 -3.20 15.30 7.82
CA LYS A 329 -4.07 16.02 6.88
C LYS A 329 -4.27 15.23 5.60
N ILE A 330 -5.23 15.64 4.77
CA ILE A 330 -5.44 15.11 3.42
C ILE A 330 -4.18 15.38 2.58
N VAL A 331 -3.73 14.34 1.86
CA VAL A 331 -2.64 14.41 0.89
C VAL A 331 -3.22 14.33 -0.51
N GLU A 332 -2.93 15.33 -1.35
CA GLU A 332 -3.49 15.40 -2.71
C GLU A 332 -2.96 14.29 -3.60
N LYS A 333 -1.62 14.12 -3.66
CA LYS A 333 -1.00 13.02 -4.42
C LYS A 333 -1.41 11.69 -3.78
N LYS A 334 -1.79 10.73 -4.61
CA LYS A 334 -2.09 9.36 -4.14
C LYS A 334 -0.91 8.79 -3.38
N TRP A 335 -1.19 8.12 -2.27
CA TRP A 335 -0.17 7.52 -1.43
C TRP A 335 -0.64 6.16 -0.90
N GLU A 336 0.33 5.34 -0.56
CA GLU A 336 0.13 4.02 0.01
C GLU A 336 1.09 3.86 1.19
N THR A 337 0.58 3.55 2.37
CA THR A 337 1.48 3.17 3.45
C THR A 337 1.62 1.65 3.47
N CYS A 338 2.86 1.18 3.47
CA CYS A 338 3.17 -0.22 3.72
C CYS A 338 3.62 -0.40 5.17
N ARG A 339 3.18 -1.49 5.80
CA ARG A 339 3.62 -1.91 7.11
C ARG A 339 3.32 -3.38 7.39
N GLY A 340 4.07 -3.99 8.30
CA GLY A 340 3.76 -5.29 8.88
C GLY A 340 2.54 -5.24 9.80
N LEU A 341 1.93 -6.40 10.02
CA LEU A 341 1.03 -6.61 11.16
C LEU A 341 1.80 -6.49 12.49
N GLY A 342 3.03 -7.00 12.54
CA GLY A 342 4.04 -6.74 13.54
C GLY A 342 5.05 -5.70 13.07
N PHE A 343 6.30 -5.80 13.55
CA PHE A 343 7.41 -4.97 13.09
C PHE A 343 8.12 -5.56 11.89
N SER A 344 8.36 -6.87 11.92
CA SER A 344 8.99 -7.56 10.81
C SER A 344 8.02 -7.64 9.63
N PHE A 345 8.50 -7.40 8.42
CA PHE A 345 7.72 -7.73 7.24
C PHE A 345 7.73 -9.24 7.01
N ALA A 346 8.89 -9.89 7.03
CA ALA A 346 8.95 -11.34 6.97
C ALA A 346 8.53 -12.00 8.29
N TYR A 347 8.23 -13.29 8.23
CA TYR A 347 7.90 -14.06 9.43
C TYR A 347 9.04 -14.03 10.45
N ASN A 348 8.73 -13.55 11.63
CA ASN A 348 9.58 -13.63 12.80
C ASN A 348 8.88 -14.51 13.85
N GLN A 349 9.45 -15.68 14.16
CA GLN A 349 8.85 -16.67 15.07
C GLN A 349 8.71 -16.18 16.52
N ASP A 350 9.46 -15.13 16.89
CA ASP A 350 9.46 -14.55 18.24
C ASP A 350 8.49 -13.37 18.39
N GLU A 351 7.83 -12.93 17.30
CA GLU A 351 6.74 -11.96 17.39
C GLU A 351 5.46 -12.61 17.91
N GLY A 352 4.94 -12.08 19.00
CA GLY A 352 3.72 -12.51 19.66
C GLY A 352 2.61 -11.44 19.64
N PRO A 353 1.52 -11.65 20.41
CA PRO A 353 0.38 -10.72 20.46
C PRO A 353 0.75 -9.28 20.84
N GLU A 354 1.84 -9.06 21.56
CA GLU A 354 2.29 -7.72 21.98
C GLU A 354 2.92 -6.94 20.83
N GLN A 355 3.51 -7.61 19.82
CA GLN A 355 4.14 -7.00 18.67
C GLN A 355 3.16 -6.79 17.51
N VAL A 356 2.05 -7.54 17.50
CA VAL A 356 1.08 -7.53 16.40
C VAL A 356 -0.09 -6.60 16.70
N LEU A 357 -0.50 -5.78 15.72
CA LEU A 357 -1.68 -4.92 15.86
C LEU A 357 -2.91 -5.71 16.29
N SER A 358 -3.63 -5.18 17.27
CA SER A 358 -4.95 -5.68 17.63
C SER A 358 -5.97 -5.42 16.50
N PRO A 359 -7.09 -6.15 16.44
CA PRO A 359 -8.15 -5.90 15.47
C PRO A 359 -8.64 -4.44 15.47
N ALA A 360 -8.79 -3.85 16.65
CA ALA A 360 -9.23 -2.45 16.79
C ALA A 360 -8.22 -1.46 16.21
N GLU A 361 -6.93 -1.65 16.48
CA GLU A 361 -5.87 -0.82 15.92
C GLU A 361 -5.80 -0.94 14.41
N LEU A 362 -5.96 -2.17 13.88
CA LEU A 362 -5.92 -2.41 12.45
C LEU A 362 -7.08 -1.76 11.69
N VAL A 363 -8.31 -1.87 12.21
CA VAL A 363 -9.49 -1.20 11.64
C VAL A 363 -9.31 0.32 11.67
N ARG A 364 -8.91 0.88 12.82
CA ARG A 364 -8.70 2.33 12.98
C ARG A 364 -7.59 2.84 12.09
N LEU A 365 -6.52 2.07 11.90
CA LEU A 365 -5.43 2.39 10.99
C LEU A 365 -5.92 2.52 9.54
N LEU A 366 -6.67 1.52 9.04
CA LEU A 366 -7.23 1.56 7.69
C LEU A 366 -8.15 2.78 7.49
N VAL A 367 -9.05 3.01 8.44
CA VAL A 367 -9.98 4.16 8.41
C VAL A 367 -9.22 5.49 8.38
N ASP A 368 -8.21 5.63 9.23
CA ASP A 368 -7.38 6.84 9.30
C ASP A 368 -6.65 7.12 7.99
N ILE A 369 -6.03 6.11 7.38
CA ILE A 369 -5.33 6.20 6.11
C ILE A 369 -6.28 6.61 4.98
N VAL A 370 -7.42 5.94 4.88
CA VAL A 370 -8.41 6.17 3.80
C VAL A 370 -9.01 7.58 3.88
N SER A 371 -9.26 8.09 5.08
CA SER A 371 -9.78 9.45 5.29
C SER A 371 -8.84 10.54 4.75
N LYS A 372 -7.58 10.22 4.52
CA LYS A 372 -6.52 11.14 4.07
C LYS A 372 -6.01 10.84 2.66
N ASN A 373 -6.79 10.13 1.83
CA ASN A 373 -6.50 9.74 0.45
C ASN A 373 -5.51 8.56 0.29
N GLY A 374 -5.21 7.82 1.35
CA GLY A 374 -4.25 6.72 1.32
C GLY A 374 -4.87 5.37 0.95
N ASN A 375 -3.99 4.44 0.58
CA ASN A 375 -4.21 3.01 0.59
C ASN A 375 -3.37 2.38 1.71
N LEU A 376 -3.87 1.32 2.32
CA LEU A 376 -3.10 0.47 3.22
C LEU A 376 -2.63 -0.77 2.46
N LEU A 377 -1.33 -0.94 2.32
CA LEU A 377 -0.69 -2.18 1.88
C LEU A 377 -0.19 -2.92 3.12
N LEU A 378 -1.02 -3.83 3.62
CA LEU A 378 -0.77 -4.55 4.87
C LEU A 378 0.04 -5.82 4.61
N ASN A 379 1.19 -5.91 5.23
CA ASN A 379 2.10 -7.02 5.00
C ASN A 379 1.82 -8.22 5.90
N ILE A 380 1.96 -9.40 5.30
CA ILE A 380 2.04 -10.69 5.96
C ILE A 380 3.40 -11.33 5.72
N GLY A 381 3.87 -12.09 6.71
CA GLY A 381 5.10 -12.89 6.63
C GLY A 381 4.78 -14.38 6.74
N PRO A 382 4.69 -15.12 5.63
CA PRO A 382 4.49 -16.57 5.68
C PRO A 382 5.72 -17.32 6.17
N LYS A 383 5.49 -18.50 6.79
CA LYS A 383 6.52 -19.49 7.11
C LYS A 383 7.11 -20.08 5.84
N ALA A 384 8.26 -20.76 5.93
CA ALA A 384 8.94 -21.36 4.77
C ALA A 384 8.06 -22.29 3.93
N ASP A 385 7.10 -22.98 4.55
CA ASP A 385 6.14 -23.88 3.89
C ASP A 385 4.90 -23.18 3.29
N GLY A 386 4.86 -21.83 3.35
CA GLY A 386 3.75 -21.01 2.88
C GLY A 386 2.59 -20.89 3.87
N THR A 387 2.68 -21.44 5.07
CA THR A 387 1.65 -21.26 6.10
C THR A 387 1.68 -19.80 6.61
N ILE A 388 0.55 -19.09 6.53
CA ILE A 388 0.40 -17.79 7.17
C ILE A 388 0.18 -18.01 8.67
N PRO A 389 0.94 -17.34 9.56
CA PRO A 389 0.78 -17.49 11.00
C PRO A 389 -0.66 -17.24 11.48
N ASP A 390 -1.16 -18.09 12.40
CA ASP A 390 -2.57 -18.03 12.85
C ASP A 390 -2.98 -16.66 13.37
N ILE A 391 -2.08 -15.98 14.09
CA ILE A 391 -2.35 -14.63 14.60
C ILE A 391 -2.55 -13.62 13.44
N GLN A 392 -1.81 -13.75 12.35
CA GLN A 392 -1.98 -12.89 11.19
C GLN A 392 -3.32 -13.18 10.49
N VAL A 393 -3.68 -14.45 10.34
CA VAL A 393 -4.98 -14.88 9.79
C VAL A 393 -6.13 -14.33 10.62
N GLU A 394 -6.04 -14.44 11.96
CA GLU A 394 -7.05 -13.92 12.88
C GLU A 394 -7.25 -12.40 12.71
N ARG A 395 -6.16 -11.63 12.66
CA ARG A 395 -6.21 -10.17 12.49
C ARG A 395 -6.80 -9.75 11.13
N LEU A 396 -6.40 -10.45 10.07
CA LEU A 396 -6.96 -10.24 8.74
C LEU A 396 -8.47 -10.54 8.69
N ARG A 397 -8.92 -11.65 9.28
CA ARG A 397 -10.34 -12.01 9.33
C ARG A 397 -11.17 -11.02 10.14
N ALA A 398 -10.64 -10.53 11.26
CA ALA A 398 -11.30 -9.48 12.03
C ALA A 398 -11.48 -8.18 11.22
N LEU A 399 -10.46 -7.74 10.48
CA LEU A 399 -10.58 -6.63 9.54
C LEU A 399 -11.61 -6.92 8.45
N GLY A 400 -11.57 -8.11 7.85
CA GLY A 400 -12.50 -8.54 6.81
C GLY A 400 -13.96 -8.58 7.30
N GLN A 401 -14.20 -9.01 8.54
CA GLN A 401 -15.51 -8.98 9.15
C GLN A 401 -16.05 -7.55 9.28
N TRP A 402 -15.21 -6.62 9.74
CA TRP A 402 -15.58 -5.22 9.82
C TRP A 402 -15.84 -4.60 8.42
N LEU A 403 -15.01 -4.94 7.43
CA LEU A 403 -15.14 -4.46 6.05
C LEU A 403 -16.40 -4.98 5.34
N ARG A 404 -16.85 -6.21 5.62
CA ARG A 404 -18.12 -6.73 5.07
C ARG A 404 -19.30 -5.88 5.48
N MET A 405 -19.29 -5.30 6.66
CA MET A 405 -20.36 -4.44 7.17
C MET A 405 -20.20 -2.99 6.73
N ASN A 406 -18.95 -2.48 6.76
CA ASN A 406 -18.65 -1.06 6.68
C ASN A 406 -17.90 -0.65 5.40
N GLY A 407 -17.64 -1.60 4.49
CA GLY A 407 -16.80 -1.38 3.30
C GLY A 407 -17.34 -0.30 2.34
N GLU A 408 -18.63 0.02 2.39
CA GLU A 408 -19.23 1.12 1.65
C GLU A 408 -18.55 2.47 1.98
N ALA A 409 -18.17 2.66 3.25
CA ALA A 409 -17.48 3.85 3.75
C ALA A 409 -15.96 3.86 3.46
N ILE A 410 -15.44 2.78 2.88
CA ILE A 410 -14.02 2.59 2.58
C ILE A 410 -13.78 2.54 1.07
N TYR A 411 -14.30 1.52 0.38
CA TYR A 411 -14.02 1.29 -1.03
C TYR A 411 -14.68 2.31 -1.95
N GLY A 412 -13.90 2.83 -2.90
CA GLY A 412 -14.38 3.81 -3.87
C GLY A 412 -14.70 5.17 -3.26
N THR A 413 -14.29 5.43 -2.02
CA THR A 413 -14.47 6.72 -1.36
C THR A 413 -13.36 7.70 -1.72
N ARG A 414 -13.58 8.96 -1.39
CA ARG A 414 -12.59 10.05 -1.42
C ARG A 414 -12.59 10.75 -0.06
N PRO A 415 -11.53 11.47 0.30
CA PRO A 415 -11.57 12.33 1.47
C PRO A 415 -12.75 13.30 1.38
N TRP A 416 -13.39 13.54 2.52
CA TRP A 416 -14.31 14.65 2.63
C TRP A 416 -13.54 15.97 2.79
N VAL A 417 -14.20 17.12 2.88
CA VAL A 417 -13.56 18.44 3.03
C VAL A 417 -12.60 18.54 4.23
N ARG A 418 -12.76 17.67 5.21
CA ARG A 418 -11.83 17.46 6.33
C ARG A 418 -11.69 15.96 6.62
N PRO A 419 -10.52 15.47 7.03
CA PRO A 419 -10.30 14.03 7.26
C PRO A 419 -10.79 13.58 8.63
N GLN A 420 -10.91 14.48 9.60
CA GLN A 420 -11.14 14.15 11.00
C GLN A 420 -12.01 15.16 11.73
N GLY A 421 -12.56 14.74 12.86
CA GLY A 421 -13.34 15.52 13.80
C GLY A 421 -13.49 14.79 15.12
N LYS A 422 -14.35 15.34 15.98
CA LYS A 422 -14.71 14.72 17.27
C LYS A 422 -16.20 14.83 17.51
N THR A 423 -16.71 13.93 18.34
CA THR A 423 -17.98 14.14 19.02
C THR A 423 -17.76 15.09 20.20
N GLN A 424 -18.85 15.66 20.70
CA GLN A 424 -18.79 16.56 21.86
C GLN A 424 -18.24 15.87 23.13
N ASP A 425 -18.45 14.56 23.26
CA ASP A 425 -17.91 13.74 24.35
C ASP A 425 -16.50 13.19 24.10
N GLY A 426 -15.85 13.64 23.01
CA GLY A 426 -14.43 13.44 22.74
C GLY A 426 -14.06 12.23 21.86
N VAL A 427 -15.05 11.48 21.36
CA VAL A 427 -14.78 10.35 20.43
C VAL A 427 -14.23 10.87 19.12
N ASP A 428 -13.08 10.35 18.71
CA ASP A 428 -12.46 10.69 17.42
C ASP A 428 -13.30 10.19 16.26
N ILE A 429 -13.40 11.00 15.22
CA ILE A 429 -14.11 10.69 13.97
C ILE A 429 -13.16 10.80 12.79
N ARG A 430 -13.36 9.93 11.81
CA ARG A 430 -12.78 10.08 10.46
C ARG A 430 -13.90 10.23 9.45
N PHE A 431 -13.62 11.01 8.38
CA PHE A 431 -14.62 11.28 7.35
C PHE A 431 -14.16 10.76 5.99
N THR A 432 -15.10 10.15 5.28
CA THR A 432 -14.97 9.82 3.86
C THR A 432 -16.24 10.25 3.12
N GLN A 433 -16.19 10.32 1.79
CA GLN A 433 -17.35 10.60 0.96
C GLN A 433 -17.41 9.69 -0.26
N LYS A 434 -18.64 9.38 -0.72
CA LYS A 434 -18.87 8.61 -1.95
C LYS A 434 -20.21 9.02 -2.55
N GLY A 435 -20.19 9.48 -3.82
CA GLY A 435 -21.39 10.02 -4.45
C GLY A 435 -21.98 11.16 -3.61
N ASP A 436 -23.26 11.04 -3.30
CA ASP A 436 -24.02 12.01 -2.49
C ASP A 436 -24.09 11.62 -1.00
N SER A 437 -23.11 10.92 -0.47
CA SER A 437 -23.07 10.52 0.94
C SER A 437 -21.76 10.93 1.60
N VAL A 438 -21.84 11.35 2.86
CA VAL A 438 -20.71 11.50 3.79
C VAL A 438 -20.79 10.39 4.82
N TYR A 439 -19.66 9.80 5.14
CA TYR A 439 -19.53 8.81 6.20
C TYR A 439 -18.74 9.42 7.35
N ALA A 440 -19.34 9.47 8.53
CA ALA A 440 -18.69 9.84 9.79
C ALA A 440 -18.39 8.53 10.55
N ILE A 441 -17.11 8.18 10.62
CA ILE A 441 -16.64 6.93 11.20
C ILE A 441 -16.15 7.20 12.61
N LEU A 442 -16.92 6.78 13.62
CA LEU A 442 -16.58 6.86 15.04
C LEU A 442 -15.49 5.84 15.34
N MET A 443 -14.33 6.29 15.79
CA MET A 443 -13.14 5.46 15.96
C MET A 443 -13.18 4.54 17.19
N GLU A 444 -14.17 4.73 18.04
CA GLU A 444 -14.45 3.90 19.22
C GLU A 444 -15.92 3.95 19.59
N ARG A 445 -16.34 3.10 20.52
CA ARG A 445 -17.72 3.09 21.01
C ARG A 445 -18.02 4.35 21.80
N PRO A 446 -19.02 5.15 21.40
CA PRO A 446 -19.51 6.29 22.18
C PRO A 446 -20.02 5.85 23.55
N LYS A 447 -19.83 6.67 24.56
CA LYS A 447 -20.31 6.43 25.93
C LYS A 447 -21.81 6.71 26.06
N ALA A 448 -22.31 7.67 25.28
CA ALA A 448 -23.71 8.07 25.25
C ALA A 448 -24.41 7.56 23.99
N ARG A 449 -25.69 7.28 24.10
CA ARG A 449 -26.54 6.96 22.95
C ARG A 449 -26.85 8.17 22.10
N GLU A 450 -26.87 9.35 22.66
CA GLU A 450 -27.05 10.61 21.96
C GLU A 450 -25.67 11.27 21.80
N ILE A 451 -25.24 11.49 20.57
CA ILE A 451 -23.96 12.10 20.24
C ILE A 451 -24.15 13.38 19.43
N THR A 452 -23.26 14.34 19.64
CA THR A 452 -23.19 15.54 18.83
C THR A 452 -21.89 15.54 18.05
N ILE A 453 -21.99 15.66 16.71
CA ILE A 453 -20.82 15.77 15.81
C ILE A 453 -20.67 17.24 15.42
N GLU A 454 -19.52 17.80 15.71
CA GLU A 454 -19.24 19.21 15.50
C GLU A 454 -19.06 19.57 14.02
N SER A 455 -19.49 20.79 13.67
CA SER A 455 -19.24 21.44 12.37
C SER A 455 -19.67 20.58 11.16
N ILE A 456 -20.83 19.94 11.25
CA ILE A 456 -21.45 19.19 10.17
C ILE A 456 -22.91 19.64 10.03
N TRP A 457 -23.29 20.01 8.81
CA TRP A 457 -24.61 20.58 8.52
C TRP A 457 -25.35 19.77 7.46
N PRO A 458 -26.22 18.83 7.86
CA PRO A 458 -27.07 18.12 6.93
C PRO A 458 -28.14 19.07 6.37
N GLU A 459 -28.53 18.85 5.13
CA GLU A 459 -29.68 19.53 4.54
C GLU A 459 -31.00 19.11 5.21
N GLU A 460 -32.06 19.93 5.03
CA GLU A 460 -33.39 19.53 5.45
C GLU A 460 -33.87 18.31 4.66
N GLY A 461 -34.43 17.30 5.35
CA GLY A 461 -34.84 16.05 4.73
C GLY A 461 -33.69 15.04 4.56
N ALA A 462 -32.46 15.35 5.00
CA ALA A 462 -31.38 14.37 4.99
C ALA A 462 -31.72 13.15 5.86
N THR A 463 -31.22 11.98 5.45
CA THR A 463 -31.28 10.76 6.23
C THR A 463 -29.93 10.52 6.94
N ALA A 464 -29.98 10.01 8.15
CA ALA A 464 -28.82 9.51 8.88
C ALA A 464 -29.04 8.03 9.18
N GLN A 465 -28.10 7.19 8.80
CA GLN A 465 -28.14 5.73 8.99
C GLN A 465 -26.87 5.25 9.66
N MET A 466 -26.93 4.15 10.37
CA MET A 466 -25.72 3.44 10.84
C MET A 466 -25.54 2.17 10.03
N LEU A 467 -24.38 2.00 9.40
CA LEU A 467 -24.09 0.78 8.65
C LEU A 467 -24.16 -0.43 9.58
N GLY A 468 -24.82 -1.50 9.13
CA GLY A 468 -25.08 -2.69 9.93
C GLY A 468 -26.31 -2.62 10.84
N ALA A 469 -26.97 -1.47 10.99
CA ALA A 469 -28.26 -1.32 11.65
C ALA A 469 -29.38 -1.14 10.65
N THR A 470 -30.63 -1.39 11.07
CA THR A 470 -31.82 -1.20 10.25
C THR A 470 -32.49 0.15 10.52
N GLY A 471 -32.98 0.81 9.45
CA GLY A 471 -33.76 2.05 9.53
C GLY A 471 -32.93 3.31 9.72
N ASP A 472 -33.62 4.44 9.63
CA ASP A 472 -33.04 5.77 9.80
C ASP A 472 -32.89 6.13 11.28
N LEU A 473 -31.81 6.82 11.60
CA LEU A 473 -31.59 7.36 12.94
C LEU A 473 -32.32 8.68 13.13
N LYS A 474 -32.79 8.94 14.36
CA LYS A 474 -33.29 10.26 14.73
C LYS A 474 -32.11 11.23 14.81
N TRP A 475 -32.23 12.36 14.16
CA TRP A 475 -31.25 13.43 14.20
C TRP A 475 -31.92 14.82 14.22
N SER A 476 -31.20 15.81 14.69
CA SER A 476 -31.58 17.21 14.67
C SER A 476 -30.35 18.11 14.50
N ARG A 477 -30.58 19.34 14.03
CA ARG A 477 -29.56 20.38 14.04
C ARG A 477 -29.41 20.94 15.46
N ASP A 478 -28.17 21.14 15.89
CA ASP A 478 -27.81 21.79 17.15
C ASP A 478 -26.77 22.89 16.85
N GLY A 479 -27.25 24.09 16.54
CA GLY A 479 -26.39 25.16 16.04
C GLY A 479 -25.70 24.80 14.74
N LYS A 480 -24.37 24.74 14.79
CA LYS A 480 -23.48 24.32 13.65
C LYS A 480 -23.20 22.81 13.63
N ASN A 481 -23.87 22.04 14.47
CA ASN A 481 -23.60 20.62 14.70
C ASN A 481 -24.80 19.76 14.31
N ILE A 482 -24.57 18.46 14.16
CA ILE A 482 -25.64 17.46 14.09
C ILE A 482 -25.67 16.68 15.41
N LYS A 483 -26.88 16.54 15.96
CA LYS A 483 -27.19 15.68 17.09
C LYS A 483 -27.85 14.41 16.58
N VAL A 484 -27.33 13.23 16.93
CA VAL A 484 -27.82 11.93 16.42
C VAL A 484 -28.10 10.99 17.58
N THR A 485 -29.21 10.31 17.55
CA THR A 485 -29.55 9.24 18.49
C THR A 485 -29.13 7.89 17.89
N LEU A 486 -28.14 7.26 18.48
CA LEU A 486 -27.61 5.97 18.05
C LEU A 486 -28.57 4.81 18.38
N PRO A 487 -28.45 3.65 17.69
CA PRO A 487 -29.20 2.46 18.03
C PRO A 487 -28.91 2.02 19.47
N GLU A 488 -29.83 1.27 20.06
CA GLU A 488 -29.65 0.72 21.42
C GLU A 488 -28.47 -0.26 21.47
N GLN A 489 -28.35 -1.07 20.44
CA GLN A 489 -27.21 -1.95 20.22
C GLN A 489 -26.44 -1.49 18.98
N LEU A 490 -25.18 -1.14 19.19
CA LEU A 490 -24.30 -0.77 18.08
C LEU A 490 -23.89 -2.02 17.31
N PRO A 491 -23.95 -2.00 15.95
CA PRO A 491 -23.59 -3.12 15.12
C PRO A 491 -22.06 -3.31 15.07
N GLY A 492 -21.59 -4.53 15.31
CA GLY A 492 -20.18 -4.89 15.20
C GLY A 492 -19.29 -4.26 16.28
N ASP A 493 -17.99 -4.22 15.97
CA ASP A 493 -16.93 -3.83 16.89
C ASP A 493 -15.96 -2.83 16.25
N TYR A 494 -15.05 -2.29 17.04
CA TYR A 494 -13.86 -1.50 16.70
C TYR A 494 -14.12 -0.06 16.22
N ALA A 495 -15.01 0.16 15.24
CA ALA A 495 -15.39 1.46 14.71
C ALA A 495 -16.80 1.41 14.12
N TYR A 496 -17.55 2.53 14.19
CA TYR A 496 -18.98 2.58 13.85
C TYR A 496 -19.23 3.66 12.80
N VAL A 497 -19.99 3.35 11.76
CA VAL A 497 -20.15 4.24 10.60
C VAL A 497 -21.54 4.85 10.55
N LEU A 498 -21.60 6.18 10.60
CA LEU A 498 -22.78 6.96 10.29
C LEU A 498 -22.71 7.42 8.83
N LYS A 499 -23.74 7.10 8.05
CA LYS A 499 -23.95 7.56 6.69
C LYS A 499 -24.98 8.69 6.69
N ILE A 500 -24.65 9.82 6.07
CA ILE A 500 -25.53 10.98 5.94
C ILE A 500 -25.75 11.26 4.46
N THR A 501 -27.02 11.29 4.01
CA THR A 501 -27.43 11.49 2.62
C THR A 501 -28.64 12.44 2.55
N PRO A 502 -28.64 13.50 1.71
CA PRO A 502 -27.54 13.95 0.88
C PRO A 502 -26.33 14.41 1.68
N LYS A 503 -25.22 14.63 0.99
CA LYS A 503 -23.92 14.97 1.57
C LYS A 503 -24.00 16.26 2.41
N ALA A 504 -23.67 16.14 3.69
CA ALA A 504 -23.64 17.28 4.60
C ALA A 504 -22.55 18.29 4.25
N TRP A 505 -22.78 19.56 4.56
CA TRP A 505 -21.81 20.64 4.43
C TRP A 505 -20.94 20.77 5.69
N GLN A 506 -19.69 21.19 5.52
CA GLN A 506 -18.87 21.63 6.65
C GLN A 506 -19.22 23.08 6.98
N VAL A 507 -19.51 23.34 8.25
CA VAL A 507 -19.62 24.70 8.75
C VAL A 507 -18.25 25.19 9.18
N VAL A 508 -17.71 26.16 8.46
CA VAL A 508 -16.44 26.81 8.82
C VAL A 508 -16.70 27.74 10.02
N LYS A 509 -15.88 27.67 11.06
CA LYS A 509 -15.87 28.70 12.11
C LYS A 509 -15.31 29.99 11.48
N GLU A 510 -16.12 31.06 11.45
CA GLU A 510 -15.64 32.40 11.20
C GLU A 510 -14.66 32.82 12.29
#